data_f9aca765d77f90e7308ca8e156d4cd53
#
_entry.id   f9aca765d77f90e7308ca8e156d4cd53
#
_cell.length_a   1.000
_cell.length_b   1.000
_cell.length_c   1.000
_cell.angle_alpha   90.00
_cell.angle_beta   90.00
_cell.angle_gamma   90.00
#
_symmetry.space_group_name_H-M   'P 1'
#
loop_
_entity.id
_entity.type
_entity.pdbx_description
1 polymer ?
#
loop_
_entity_poly.entity_id
_entity_poly.type
_entity_poly.pdbx_seq_one_letter_code
_entity_poly.pdbx_strand_id
1 'polypeptide(L)'
;MERGESEWTLATAYANTFSHSWHAPKVHENVGPPGTPFGSDEADRIHQSFPQETVWFVDGEVLRTSLEGRVGLARGLSLTVEIPYVSHDAFTLDRFIASFHRAFGLGQVGRTEFPNGSFVLMFQPSNGPMTFDGRGPRAGVGDVSATFSWRPLAFRGGTSYGLDLALKAPTGSSRDYNGSGSWDGGLRLFVARPGKRWLLQGEAGIVYLGSWEAPLGISPASVGRLFVGAAYRLSSATRMGASVTYEQSPFRKAGLGAVSRAGMEITLGLERRLSRRLAARATVTEHMSALGDRADIGFSVQLRYRPRRQRTTSAQTVDLFRGEE
;
A
#
# COMPACT_ATOMS: atom_id res chain seq x y z
N MET A 1 20.28 8.16 9.14
CA MET A 1 20.24 9.65 9.14
C MET A 1 20.97 10.13 10.38
N GLU A 2 21.65 11.24 10.27
CA GLU A 2 22.22 11.95 11.42
C GLU A 2 21.20 12.97 11.96
N ARG A 3 21.44 13.49 13.16
CA ARG A 3 20.56 14.50 13.77
C ARG A 3 20.43 15.74 12.87
N GLY A 4 19.19 16.17 12.60
CA GLY A 4 18.90 17.34 11.79
C GLY A 4 18.96 17.13 10.28
N GLU A 5 19.26 15.92 9.78
CA GLU A 5 19.05 15.59 8.38
C GLU A 5 17.58 15.39 8.10
N SER A 6 17.12 15.85 6.95
CA SER A 6 15.73 15.63 6.50
C SER A 6 15.70 15.03 5.09
N GLU A 7 14.61 14.35 4.81
CA GLU A 7 14.29 13.77 3.51
C GLU A 7 12.79 13.93 3.27
N TRP A 8 12.41 14.29 2.08
CA TRP A 8 11.02 14.42 1.65
C TRP A 8 10.76 13.45 0.51
N THR A 9 9.65 12.76 0.56
CA THR A 9 9.21 11.86 -0.51
C THR A 9 7.80 12.24 -0.92
N LEU A 10 7.61 12.48 -2.22
CA LEU A 10 6.29 12.50 -2.84
C LEU A 10 6.13 11.16 -3.56
N ALA A 11 5.13 10.38 -3.18
CA ALA A 11 4.85 9.10 -3.77
C ALA A 11 3.42 9.06 -4.30
N THR A 12 3.24 8.52 -5.49
CA THR A 12 1.92 8.21 -6.04
C THR A 12 1.90 6.73 -6.39
N ALA A 13 0.91 6.02 -5.86
CA ALA A 13 0.67 4.61 -6.13
C ALA A 13 -0.74 4.41 -6.65
N TYR A 14 -0.86 3.60 -7.67
CA TYR A 14 -2.10 3.14 -8.24
C TYR A 14 -2.23 1.64 -7.98
N ALA A 15 -3.43 1.22 -7.61
CA ALA A 15 -3.78 -0.19 -7.49
C ALA A 15 -5.18 -0.42 -8.05
N ASN A 16 -5.33 -1.51 -8.77
CA ASN A 16 -6.62 -1.98 -9.23
C ASN A 16 -6.93 -3.30 -8.51
N THR A 17 -8.16 -3.43 -8.02
CA THR A 17 -8.66 -4.62 -7.35
C THR A 17 -9.94 -5.07 -8.04
N PHE A 18 -9.93 -6.30 -8.55
CA PHE A 18 -11.11 -6.96 -9.07
C PHE A 18 -11.20 -8.35 -8.45
N SER A 19 -12.21 -8.58 -7.64
CA SER A 19 -12.42 -9.84 -6.93
C SER A 19 -13.89 -10.11 -6.71
N HIS A 20 -14.31 -11.33 -6.94
CA HIS A 20 -15.69 -11.74 -6.72
C HIS A 20 -15.82 -13.20 -6.32
N SER A 21 -16.90 -13.53 -5.62
CA SER A 21 -17.38 -14.89 -5.49
C SER A 21 -18.08 -15.32 -6.79
N TRP A 22 -18.16 -16.62 -7.06
CA TRP A 22 -18.79 -17.18 -8.27
C TRP A 22 -20.25 -16.77 -8.49
N HIS A 23 -20.93 -16.30 -7.46
CA HIS A 23 -22.33 -15.88 -7.48
C HIS A 23 -22.54 -14.62 -8.34
N ALA A 24 -21.63 -13.66 -8.27
CA ALA A 24 -21.77 -12.38 -8.94
C ALA A 24 -21.82 -12.53 -10.48
N PRO A 25 -20.88 -13.19 -11.16
CA PRO A 25 -20.98 -13.44 -12.59
C PRO A 25 -22.24 -14.21 -12.98
N LYS A 26 -22.59 -15.25 -12.22
CA LYS A 26 -23.75 -16.09 -12.50
C LYS A 26 -25.08 -15.33 -12.52
N VAL A 27 -25.23 -14.33 -11.62
CA VAL A 27 -26.42 -13.47 -11.62
C VAL A 27 -26.32 -12.43 -12.72
N HIS A 28 -25.14 -11.86 -12.92
CA HIS A 28 -24.87 -10.82 -13.91
C HIS A 28 -25.15 -11.28 -15.36
N GLU A 29 -24.77 -12.50 -15.72
CA GLU A 29 -25.09 -13.10 -17.03
C GLU A 29 -26.56 -13.05 -17.40
N ASN A 30 -27.48 -12.99 -16.43
CA ASN A 30 -28.92 -12.94 -16.63
C ASN A 30 -29.51 -11.51 -16.64
N VAL A 31 -28.67 -10.48 -16.47
CA VAL A 31 -29.11 -9.08 -16.33
C VAL A 31 -28.90 -8.28 -17.60
N GLY A 32 -27.82 -8.51 -18.31
CA GLY A 32 -27.53 -7.75 -19.52
C GLY A 32 -26.29 -8.24 -20.28
N PRO A 33 -25.99 -7.60 -21.42
CA PRO A 33 -24.78 -7.91 -22.17
C PRO A 33 -23.52 -7.55 -21.39
N PRO A 34 -22.34 -8.11 -21.76
CA PRO A 34 -21.05 -7.74 -21.16
C PRO A 34 -20.85 -6.21 -21.13
N GLY A 35 -20.41 -5.70 -19.99
CA GLY A 35 -20.25 -4.26 -19.76
C GLY A 35 -21.48 -3.56 -19.15
N THR A 36 -22.53 -4.29 -18.79
CA THR A 36 -23.62 -3.75 -17.96
C THR A 36 -23.09 -3.42 -16.55
N PRO A 37 -23.41 -2.24 -15.97
CA PRO A 37 -23.01 -1.91 -14.60
C PRO A 37 -23.61 -2.86 -13.57
N PHE A 38 -22.81 -3.30 -12.60
CA PHE A 38 -23.29 -4.04 -11.45
C PHE A 38 -23.98 -3.09 -10.47
N GLY A 39 -25.26 -3.27 -10.24
CA GLY A 39 -26.09 -2.36 -9.46
C GLY A 39 -26.73 -2.98 -8.21
N SER A 40 -27.48 -2.16 -7.48
CA SER A 40 -28.25 -2.59 -6.29
C SER A 40 -29.22 -3.72 -6.57
N ASP A 41 -29.88 -3.68 -7.74
CA ASP A 41 -30.87 -4.70 -8.11
C ASP A 41 -30.24 -6.08 -8.28
N GLU A 42 -29.00 -6.14 -8.76
CA GLU A 42 -28.24 -7.40 -8.85
C GLU A 42 -27.77 -7.87 -7.48
N ALA A 43 -27.34 -6.94 -6.64
CA ALA A 43 -26.98 -7.24 -5.26
C ALA A 43 -28.20 -7.83 -4.51
N ASP A 44 -29.39 -7.24 -4.67
CA ASP A 44 -30.65 -7.73 -4.07
C ASP A 44 -31.02 -9.10 -4.61
N ARG A 45 -30.87 -9.37 -5.90
CA ARG A 45 -31.10 -10.70 -6.50
C ARG A 45 -30.15 -11.74 -5.96
N ILE A 46 -28.88 -11.39 -5.76
CA ILE A 46 -27.90 -12.29 -5.14
C ILE A 46 -28.33 -12.60 -3.71
N HIS A 47 -28.69 -11.58 -2.94
CA HIS A 47 -29.15 -11.77 -1.55
C HIS A 47 -30.38 -12.69 -1.47
N GLN A 48 -31.36 -12.49 -2.35
CA GLN A 48 -32.56 -13.32 -2.42
C GLN A 48 -32.28 -14.76 -2.86
N SER A 49 -31.34 -14.94 -3.80
CA SER A 49 -31.01 -16.26 -4.35
C SER A 49 -30.08 -17.07 -3.45
N PHE A 50 -29.22 -16.40 -2.68
CA PHE A 50 -28.18 -17.02 -1.85
C PHE A 50 -28.13 -16.43 -0.42
N PRO A 51 -29.26 -16.42 0.33
CA PRO A 51 -29.37 -15.67 1.59
C PRO A 51 -28.45 -16.18 2.72
N GLN A 52 -27.96 -17.42 2.62
CA GLN A 52 -27.12 -18.06 3.64
C GLN A 52 -25.66 -18.25 3.17
N GLU A 53 -25.31 -17.73 2.00
CA GLU A 53 -23.96 -17.87 1.47
C GLU A 53 -23.15 -16.61 1.68
N THR A 54 -21.85 -16.78 1.84
CA THR A 54 -20.93 -15.64 1.86
C THR A 54 -20.65 -15.21 0.42
N VAL A 55 -21.06 -14.00 0.08
CA VAL A 55 -20.91 -13.44 -1.26
C VAL A 55 -20.13 -12.15 -1.18
N TRP A 56 -19.24 -11.92 -2.13
CA TRP A 56 -18.53 -10.64 -2.29
C TRP A 56 -18.37 -10.30 -3.77
N PHE A 57 -18.35 -9.01 -4.03
CA PHE A 57 -17.94 -8.42 -5.28
C PHE A 57 -17.21 -7.11 -4.97
N VAL A 58 -15.99 -6.99 -5.44
CA VAL A 58 -15.14 -5.80 -5.29
C VAL A 58 -14.58 -5.47 -6.66
N ASP A 59 -14.93 -4.30 -7.16
CA ASP A 59 -14.33 -3.70 -8.34
C ASP A 59 -13.98 -2.26 -8.00
N GLY A 60 -12.71 -1.92 -8.03
CA GLY A 60 -12.28 -0.60 -7.63
C GLY A 60 -10.83 -0.29 -7.95
N GLU A 61 -10.63 0.95 -8.32
CA GLU A 61 -9.32 1.54 -8.55
C GLU A 61 -8.99 2.54 -7.45
N VAL A 62 -7.76 2.50 -6.96
CA VAL A 62 -7.29 3.39 -5.90
C VAL A 62 -6.04 4.10 -6.36
N LEU A 63 -6.06 5.43 -6.34
CA LEU A 63 -4.88 6.27 -6.45
C LEU A 63 -4.55 6.84 -5.07
N ARG A 64 -3.37 6.52 -4.57
CA ARG A 64 -2.87 7.07 -3.32
C ARG A 64 -1.66 7.93 -3.58
N THR A 65 -1.76 9.22 -3.28
CA THR A 65 -0.63 10.15 -3.31
C THR A 65 -0.25 10.51 -1.88
N SER A 66 1.00 10.30 -1.50
CA SER A 66 1.47 10.60 -0.14
C SER A 66 2.65 11.57 -0.13
N LEU A 67 2.63 12.46 0.84
CA LEU A 67 3.77 13.28 1.20
C LEU A 67 4.38 12.75 2.49
N GLU A 68 5.64 12.34 2.43
CA GLU A 68 6.40 11.87 3.58
C GLU A 68 7.49 12.88 3.94
N GLY A 69 7.56 13.24 5.20
CA GLY A 69 8.66 14.02 5.78
C GLY A 69 9.42 13.16 6.78
N ARG A 70 10.72 12.96 6.59
CA ARG A 70 11.60 12.22 7.49
C ARG A 70 12.65 13.13 8.09
N VAL A 71 12.84 13.06 9.40
CA VAL A 71 13.87 13.82 10.13
C VAL A 71 14.71 12.90 11.01
N GLY A 72 16.03 13.10 10.98
CA GLY A 72 16.96 12.45 11.89
C GLY A 72 16.89 13.10 13.27
N LEU A 73 16.53 12.34 14.30
CA LEU A 73 16.44 12.79 15.70
C LEU A 73 17.79 12.64 16.41
N ALA A 74 18.46 11.51 16.18
CA ALA A 74 19.77 11.18 16.69
C ALA A 74 20.48 10.25 15.69
N ARG A 75 21.75 9.90 15.96
CA ARG A 75 22.48 8.95 15.12
C ARG A 75 21.75 7.60 15.07
N GLY A 76 21.30 7.23 13.88
CA GLY A 76 20.55 6.00 13.67
C GLY A 76 19.07 6.03 14.09
N LEU A 77 18.57 7.14 14.64
CA LEU A 77 17.16 7.31 15.01
C LEU A 77 16.50 8.38 14.13
N SER A 78 15.35 8.09 13.57
CA SER A 78 14.59 9.05 12.76
C SER A 78 13.09 8.89 12.97
N LEU A 79 12.36 9.98 12.73
CA LEU A 79 10.90 10.03 12.67
C LEU A 79 10.50 10.30 11.23
N THR A 80 9.54 9.56 10.73
CA THR A 80 8.87 9.80 9.45
C THR A 80 7.39 10.08 9.74
N VAL A 81 6.84 11.11 9.12
CA VAL A 81 5.39 11.38 9.10
C VAL A 81 4.93 11.31 7.66
N GLU A 82 3.84 10.61 7.43
CA GLU A 82 3.21 10.45 6.12
C GLU A 82 1.78 10.99 6.16
N ILE A 83 1.43 11.80 5.16
CA ILE A 83 0.08 12.33 4.94
C ILE A 83 -0.39 11.85 3.57
N PRO A 84 -1.30 10.86 3.49
CA PRO A 84 -1.83 10.38 2.23
C PRO A 84 -3.06 11.16 1.79
N TYR A 85 -3.22 11.27 0.48
CA TYR A 85 -4.46 11.63 -0.19
C TYR A 85 -4.89 10.42 -1.01
N VAL A 86 -6.10 9.95 -0.82
CA VAL A 86 -6.65 8.75 -1.45
C VAL A 86 -7.79 9.14 -2.36
N SER A 87 -7.79 8.64 -3.58
CA SER A 87 -8.89 8.77 -4.53
C SER A 87 -9.31 7.39 -4.99
N HIS A 88 -10.60 7.12 -4.86
CA HIS A 88 -11.29 5.96 -5.42
C HIS A 88 -12.03 6.46 -6.66
N ASP A 89 -11.32 6.55 -7.78
CA ASP A 89 -11.84 7.11 -9.01
C ASP A 89 -11.80 6.07 -10.13
N ALA A 90 -12.66 6.27 -11.11
CA ALA A 90 -12.68 5.47 -12.31
C ALA A 90 -11.52 5.85 -13.22
N PHE A 91 -10.32 5.35 -12.92
CA PHE A 91 -9.17 5.53 -13.80
C PHE A 91 -9.31 4.59 -15.01
N THR A 92 -8.98 5.09 -16.20
CA THR A 92 -9.15 4.37 -17.46
C THR A 92 -8.07 3.30 -17.71
N LEU A 93 -7.40 2.81 -16.66
CA LEU A 93 -6.32 1.83 -16.77
C LEU A 93 -6.78 0.39 -16.98
N ASP A 94 -8.07 0.08 -16.79
CA ASP A 94 -8.63 -1.26 -17.04
C ASP A 94 -8.29 -1.81 -18.42
N ARG A 95 -8.36 -0.97 -19.47
CA ARG A 95 -7.99 -1.37 -20.84
C ARG A 95 -6.51 -1.70 -20.97
N PHE A 96 -5.65 -0.94 -20.27
CA PHE A 96 -4.23 -1.21 -20.23
C PHE A 96 -3.95 -2.52 -19.50
N ILE A 97 -4.57 -2.73 -18.34
CA ILE A 97 -4.45 -3.96 -17.52
C ILE A 97 -4.92 -5.17 -18.33
N ALA A 98 -6.10 -5.10 -18.96
CA ALA A 98 -6.60 -6.17 -19.82
C ALA A 98 -5.67 -6.48 -21.00
N SER A 99 -5.03 -5.46 -21.56
CA SER A 99 -4.06 -5.64 -22.65
C SER A 99 -2.75 -6.24 -22.16
N PHE A 100 -2.28 -5.84 -20.97
CA PHE A 100 -1.13 -6.39 -20.31
C PHE A 100 -1.34 -7.87 -19.99
N HIS A 101 -2.44 -8.23 -19.35
CA HIS A 101 -2.77 -9.62 -19.03
C HIS A 101 -2.82 -10.49 -20.29
N ARG A 102 -3.45 -10.01 -21.38
CA ARG A 102 -3.45 -10.74 -22.66
C ARG A 102 -2.05 -10.93 -23.23
N ALA A 103 -1.20 -9.90 -23.16
CA ALA A 103 0.16 -9.96 -23.70
C ALA A 103 1.05 -10.96 -22.95
N PHE A 104 0.82 -11.16 -21.66
CA PHE A 104 1.59 -12.07 -20.81
C PHE A 104 0.87 -13.41 -20.52
N GLY A 105 -0.30 -13.66 -21.12
CA GLY A 105 -1.05 -14.89 -20.91
C GLY A 105 -1.66 -15.02 -19.49
N LEU A 106 -1.88 -13.92 -18.81
CA LEU A 106 -2.49 -13.87 -17.48
C LEU A 106 -4.02 -13.94 -17.57
N GLY A 107 -4.66 -14.55 -16.58
CA GLY A 107 -6.11 -14.69 -16.52
C GLY A 107 -6.84 -13.35 -16.40
N GLN A 108 -8.04 -13.23 -16.98
CA GLN A 108 -8.90 -12.03 -16.89
C GLN A 108 -9.91 -12.12 -15.74
N VAL A 109 -10.10 -13.28 -15.15
CA VAL A 109 -11.00 -13.58 -14.00
C VAL A 109 -12.41 -12.95 -14.15
N GLY A 110 -13.00 -12.95 -15.36
CA GLY A 110 -14.33 -12.40 -15.60
C GLY A 110 -14.41 -10.87 -15.71
N ARG A 111 -13.31 -10.13 -15.61
CA ARG A 111 -13.29 -8.65 -15.68
C ARG A 111 -13.95 -8.09 -16.93
N THR A 112 -13.86 -8.79 -18.06
CA THR A 112 -14.46 -8.36 -19.35
C THR A 112 -15.98 -8.37 -19.37
N GLU A 113 -16.61 -8.96 -18.39
CA GLU A 113 -18.08 -9.03 -18.25
C GLU A 113 -18.64 -7.76 -17.61
N PHE A 114 -17.82 -7.02 -16.88
CA PHE A 114 -18.18 -5.79 -16.16
C PHE A 114 -17.65 -4.54 -16.87
N PRO A 115 -18.27 -3.36 -16.64
CA PRO A 115 -17.81 -2.11 -17.24
C PRO A 115 -16.44 -1.69 -16.69
N ASN A 116 -15.65 -1.01 -17.52
CA ASN A 116 -14.41 -0.40 -17.05
C ASN A 116 -14.71 0.84 -16.20
N GLY A 117 -13.87 1.10 -15.21
CA GLY A 117 -13.92 2.30 -14.40
C GLY A 117 -15.09 2.30 -13.40
N SER A 118 -15.43 1.16 -12.87
CA SER A 118 -16.43 1.01 -11.80
C SER A 118 -15.79 1.15 -10.43
N PHE A 119 -16.59 1.61 -9.46
CA PHE A 119 -16.32 1.42 -8.05
C PHE A 119 -17.52 0.76 -7.41
N VAL A 120 -17.41 -0.51 -7.09
CA VAL A 120 -18.46 -1.30 -6.46
C VAL A 120 -17.89 -2.14 -5.34
N LEU A 121 -18.53 -2.07 -4.19
CA LEU A 121 -18.25 -2.93 -3.06
C LEU A 121 -19.56 -3.61 -2.63
N MET A 122 -19.61 -4.92 -2.73
CA MET A 122 -20.68 -5.73 -2.19
C MET A 122 -20.12 -6.79 -1.26
N PHE A 123 -20.76 -6.94 -0.12
CA PHE A 123 -20.41 -7.96 0.84
C PHE A 123 -21.67 -8.49 1.54
N GLN A 124 -21.81 -9.80 1.55
CA GLN A 124 -22.83 -10.52 2.29
C GLN A 124 -22.17 -11.63 3.09
N PRO A 125 -22.19 -11.59 4.43
CA PRO A 125 -21.79 -12.72 5.25
C PRO A 125 -22.86 -13.81 5.24
N SER A 126 -22.48 -15.06 5.51
CA SER A 126 -23.37 -16.24 5.44
C SER A 126 -24.61 -16.19 6.36
N ASN A 127 -24.71 -15.32 7.31
CA ASN A 127 -25.86 -15.16 8.21
C ASN A 127 -26.03 -13.71 8.66
N GLY A 128 -25.73 -12.75 7.79
CA GLY A 128 -25.78 -11.34 8.12
C GLY A 128 -26.36 -10.46 7.02
N PRO A 129 -26.54 -9.18 7.30
CA PRO A 129 -27.08 -8.26 6.31
C PRO A 129 -26.08 -8.06 5.16
N MET A 130 -26.61 -7.91 3.95
CA MET A 130 -25.82 -7.51 2.80
C MET A 130 -25.45 -6.02 2.91
N THR A 131 -24.22 -5.72 2.57
CA THR A 131 -23.73 -4.35 2.36
C THR A 131 -23.42 -4.17 0.88
N PHE A 132 -23.97 -3.12 0.29
CA PHE A 132 -23.72 -2.71 -1.09
C PHE A 132 -23.34 -1.23 -1.11
N ASP A 133 -22.28 -0.90 -1.80
CA ASP A 133 -21.86 0.47 -2.08
C ASP A 133 -21.38 0.62 -3.53
N GLY A 134 -22.19 1.25 -4.34
CA GLY A 134 -21.92 1.63 -5.73
C GLY A 134 -21.98 3.15 -5.92
N ARG A 135 -21.73 3.95 -4.87
CA ARG A 135 -21.94 5.41 -4.89
C ARG A 135 -20.97 6.20 -5.76
N GLY A 136 -20.00 5.57 -6.38
CA GLY A 136 -19.08 6.22 -7.29
C GLY A 136 -17.85 6.83 -6.61
N PRO A 137 -17.07 7.64 -7.35
CA PRO A 137 -15.73 8.08 -6.95
C PRO A 137 -15.74 8.97 -5.70
N ARG A 138 -14.74 8.79 -4.86
CA ARG A 138 -14.52 9.55 -3.63
C ARG A 138 -13.04 9.83 -3.44
N ALA A 139 -12.75 10.98 -2.87
CA ALA A 139 -11.38 11.35 -2.60
C ALA A 139 -11.27 12.16 -1.30
N GLY A 140 -10.14 12.06 -0.63
CA GLY A 140 -9.89 12.83 0.58
C GLY A 140 -8.54 12.51 1.21
N VAL A 141 -8.23 13.22 2.27
CA VAL A 141 -7.06 12.93 3.10
C VAL A 141 -7.30 11.61 3.81
N GLY A 142 -6.31 10.74 3.77
CA GLY A 142 -6.36 9.44 4.44
C GLY A 142 -5.84 9.50 5.88
N ASP A 143 -5.62 8.32 6.46
CA ASP A 143 -5.09 8.21 7.81
C ASP A 143 -3.60 8.60 7.85
N VAL A 144 -3.28 9.61 8.65
CA VAL A 144 -1.90 10.07 8.87
C VAL A 144 -1.15 9.04 9.70
N SER A 145 0.10 8.77 9.33
CA SER A 145 0.96 7.85 10.06
C SER A 145 2.28 8.47 10.50
N ALA A 146 2.80 7.99 11.62
CA ALA A 146 4.11 8.31 12.13
C ALA A 146 4.91 7.03 12.35
N THR A 147 6.19 7.03 11.91
CA THR A 147 7.08 5.88 12.06
C THR A 147 8.39 6.31 12.73
N PHE A 148 8.68 5.73 13.87
CA PHE A 148 10.00 5.79 14.50
C PHE A 148 10.88 4.68 13.93
N SER A 149 12.03 5.06 13.39
CA SER A 149 12.97 4.13 12.81
C SER A 149 14.29 4.16 13.58
N TRP A 150 14.67 3.02 14.10
CA TRP A 150 15.97 2.83 14.72
C TRP A 150 16.88 1.99 13.80
N ARG A 151 18.03 2.56 13.44
CA ARG A 151 19.01 1.98 12.54
C ARG A 151 20.38 2.05 13.22
N PRO A 152 20.69 1.08 14.09
CA PRO A 152 22.04 1.03 14.69
C PRO A 152 23.07 0.93 13.58
N LEU A 153 24.30 1.33 13.90
CA LEU A 153 25.39 1.31 12.95
C LEU A 153 25.61 -0.09 12.38
N ALA A 154 26.03 -0.13 11.11
CA ALA A 154 26.35 -1.38 10.44
C ALA A 154 27.34 -2.22 11.27
N PHE A 155 27.03 -3.50 11.46
CA PHE A 155 27.95 -4.46 12.07
C PHE A 155 29.15 -4.73 11.16
N ARG A 156 30.24 -5.31 11.73
CA ARG A 156 31.36 -5.83 10.95
C ARG A 156 30.83 -6.74 9.83
N GLY A 157 31.24 -6.49 8.59
CA GLY A 157 30.72 -7.21 7.40
C GLY A 157 29.66 -6.48 6.60
N GLY A 158 29.29 -5.24 6.96
CA GLY A 158 28.42 -4.38 6.16
C GLY A 158 26.92 -4.67 6.25
N THR A 159 26.50 -5.68 7.02
CA THR A 159 25.07 -5.95 7.26
C THR A 159 24.51 -4.94 8.26
N SER A 160 23.38 -4.32 7.94
CA SER A 160 22.65 -3.42 8.82
C SER A 160 21.31 -4.03 9.22
N TYR A 161 20.90 -3.76 10.44
CA TYR A 161 19.61 -4.16 11.01
C TYR A 161 18.85 -2.91 11.45
N GLY A 162 17.56 -3.04 11.61
CA GLY A 162 16.76 -1.96 12.14
C GLY A 162 15.39 -2.39 12.59
N LEU A 163 14.77 -1.48 13.32
CA LEU A 163 13.43 -1.61 13.87
C LEU A 163 12.63 -0.37 13.50
N ASP A 164 11.40 -0.57 13.07
CA ASP A 164 10.41 0.48 12.90
C ASP A 164 9.23 0.22 13.81
N LEU A 165 8.79 1.28 14.50
CA LEU A 165 7.54 1.35 15.23
C LEU A 165 6.66 2.35 14.51
N ALA A 166 5.49 1.92 14.04
CA ALA A 166 4.55 2.76 13.33
C ALA A 166 3.26 2.93 14.12
N LEU A 167 2.67 4.10 14.02
CA LEU A 167 1.36 4.43 14.56
C LEU A 167 0.59 5.19 13.47
N LYS A 168 -0.67 4.79 13.22
CA LYS A 168 -1.59 5.42 12.28
C LYS A 168 -2.77 6.00 13.07
N ALA A 169 -3.08 7.27 12.86
CA ALA A 169 -4.21 7.96 13.47
C ALA A 169 -5.43 7.94 12.53
N PRO A 170 -6.67 7.84 13.06
CA PRO A 170 -7.90 7.83 12.28
C PRO A 170 -8.29 9.24 11.82
N THR A 171 -7.54 9.81 10.89
CA THR A 171 -7.76 11.15 10.34
C THR A 171 -8.54 11.15 9.03
N GLY A 172 -8.61 10.01 8.35
CA GLY A 172 -9.38 9.82 7.13
C GLY A 172 -10.84 9.45 7.40
N SER A 173 -11.68 9.57 6.38
CA SER A 173 -13.09 9.19 6.44
C SER A 173 -13.26 7.68 6.17
N SER A 174 -13.80 6.94 7.13
CA SER A 174 -14.16 5.53 6.93
C SER A 174 -15.33 5.35 5.97
N ARG A 175 -16.25 6.34 5.90
CA ARG A 175 -17.39 6.33 4.98
C ARG A 175 -16.98 6.47 3.51
N ASP A 176 -15.85 7.13 3.26
CA ASP A 176 -15.30 7.37 1.93
C ASP A 176 -14.12 6.45 1.63
N TYR A 177 -13.88 5.43 2.47
CA TYR A 177 -12.78 4.46 2.37
C TYR A 177 -11.39 5.09 2.34
N ASN A 178 -11.25 6.35 2.80
CA ASN A 178 -9.97 7.05 2.88
C ASN A 178 -9.21 6.73 4.18
N GLY A 179 -9.91 6.20 5.19
CA GLY A 179 -9.36 5.79 6.47
C GLY A 179 -10.13 4.63 7.09
N SER A 180 -9.57 4.02 8.14
CA SER A 180 -10.20 2.89 8.84
C SER A 180 -11.12 3.33 10.00
N GLY A 181 -11.07 4.60 10.40
CA GLY A 181 -11.78 5.10 11.59
C GLY A 181 -11.15 4.67 12.92
N SER A 182 -10.01 4.00 12.91
CA SER A 182 -9.36 3.48 14.13
C SER A 182 -7.85 3.69 14.13
N TRP A 183 -7.27 3.59 15.33
CA TRP A 183 -5.82 3.56 15.50
C TRP A 183 -5.25 2.20 15.11
N ASP A 184 -4.19 2.22 14.30
CA ASP A 184 -3.43 1.03 13.96
C ASP A 184 -1.99 1.17 14.45
N GLY A 185 -1.36 0.05 14.81
CA GLY A 185 0.02 0.01 15.27
C GLY A 185 0.83 -1.01 14.48
N GLY A 186 2.10 -0.74 14.25
CA GLY A 186 2.96 -1.65 13.49
C GLY A 186 4.36 -1.79 14.09
N LEU A 187 4.90 -3.00 13.99
CA LEU A 187 6.28 -3.33 14.28
C LEU A 187 6.91 -3.98 13.07
N ARG A 188 8.10 -3.52 12.65
CA ARG A 188 8.85 -4.08 11.54
C ARG A 188 10.32 -4.19 11.86
N LEU A 189 10.86 -5.38 11.70
CA LEU A 189 12.28 -5.67 11.69
C LEU A 189 12.79 -5.67 10.26
N PHE A 190 13.96 -5.12 10.02
CA PHE A 190 14.56 -5.17 8.71
C PHE A 190 16.03 -5.54 8.78
N VAL A 191 16.55 -6.16 7.74
CA VAL A 191 17.95 -6.47 7.51
C VAL A 191 18.33 -6.04 6.09
N ALA A 192 19.50 -5.46 5.95
CA ALA A 192 20.04 -5.11 4.64
C ALA A 192 21.54 -5.43 4.57
N ARG A 193 21.96 -6.06 3.48
CA ARG A 193 23.34 -6.41 3.20
C ARG A 193 23.79 -5.80 1.88
N PRO A 194 24.53 -4.68 1.91
CA PRO A 194 25.12 -4.10 0.72
C PRO A 194 26.32 -4.93 0.25
N GLY A 195 26.37 -5.20 -1.05
CA GLY A 195 27.54 -5.73 -1.75
C GLY A 195 28.14 -4.72 -2.70
N LYS A 196 29.12 -5.11 -3.51
CA LYS A 196 29.76 -4.21 -4.49
C LYS A 196 28.74 -3.62 -5.50
N ARG A 197 27.86 -4.43 -6.05
CA ARG A 197 26.80 -4.04 -6.98
C ARG A 197 25.40 -4.44 -6.52
N TRP A 198 25.28 -5.33 -5.53
CA TRP A 198 24.02 -5.85 -5.02
C TRP A 198 23.67 -5.23 -3.68
N LEU A 199 22.38 -5.06 -3.44
CA LEU A 199 21.82 -4.80 -2.12
C LEU A 199 20.74 -5.87 -1.89
N LEU A 200 20.93 -6.70 -0.86
CA LEU A 200 19.93 -7.66 -0.42
C LEU A 200 19.18 -7.08 0.78
N GLN A 201 17.88 -7.29 0.83
CA GLN A 201 17.01 -6.78 1.88
C GLN A 201 16.02 -7.85 2.32
N GLY A 202 15.71 -7.87 3.61
CA GLY A 202 14.67 -8.69 4.18
C GLY A 202 13.92 -7.90 5.26
N GLU A 203 12.63 -8.12 5.37
CA GLU A 203 11.79 -7.50 6.39
C GLU A 203 10.80 -8.52 6.93
N ALA A 204 10.50 -8.43 8.22
CA ALA A 204 9.41 -9.12 8.88
C ALA A 204 8.67 -8.13 9.77
N GLY A 205 7.34 -8.15 9.69
CA GLY A 205 6.54 -7.19 10.44
C GLY A 205 5.17 -7.74 10.81
N ILE A 206 4.56 -7.04 11.76
CA ILE A 206 3.17 -7.23 12.16
C ILE A 206 2.49 -5.88 12.25
N VAL A 207 1.26 -5.79 11.76
CA VAL A 207 0.39 -4.63 11.91
C VAL A 207 -0.82 -5.06 12.72
N TYR A 208 -1.03 -4.42 13.83
CA TYR A 208 -2.26 -4.49 14.60
C TYR A 208 -3.24 -3.49 14.00
N LEU A 209 -4.38 -3.98 13.58
CA LEU A 209 -5.49 -3.18 13.06
C LEU A 209 -6.52 -2.99 14.17
N GLY A 210 -6.92 -1.75 14.39
CA GLY A 210 -8.01 -1.44 15.30
C GLY A 210 -9.36 -1.90 14.75
N SER A 211 -10.43 -1.67 15.50
CA SER A 211 -11.79 -2.00 15.03
C SER A 211 -12.16 -1.07 13.87
N TRP A 212 -12.57 -1.64 12.75
CA TRP A 212 -13.11 -0.83 11.67
C TRP A 212 -14.55 -0.43 11.96
N GLU A 213 -14.83 0.85 11.93
CA GLU A 213 -16.21 1.37 11.90
C GLU A 213 -16.84 1.23 10.49
N ALA A 214 -16.19 0.48 9.63
CA ALA A 214 -16.56 0.34 8.24
C ALA A 214 -17.92 -0.36 8.07
N PRO A 215 -18.63 -0.07 6.97
CA PRO A 215 -19.98 -0.60 6.71
C PRO A 215 -20.02 -2.13 6.60
N LEU A 216 -18.89 -2.80 6.52
CA LEU A 216 -18.80 -4.25 6.30
C LEU A 216 -19.05 -5.10 7.55
N GLY A 217 -19.10 -4.53 8.76
CA GLY A 217 -19.31 -5.30 10.00
C GLY A 217 -18.25 -6.38 10.29
N ILE A 218 -17.08 -6.30 9.66
CA ILE A 218 -15.99 -7.27 9.77
C ILE A 218 -14.91 -6.71 10.67
N SER A 219 -14.58 -7.43 11.74
CA SER A 219 -13.42 -7.09 12.57
C SER A 219 -12.13 -7.56 11.88
N PRO A 220 -11.20 -6.65 11.55
CA PRO A 220 -9.96 -7.03 10.91
C PRO A 220 -9.07 -7.80 11.90
N ALA A 221 -8.27 -8.71 11.36
CA ALA A 221 -7.25 -9.40 12.12
C ALA A 221 -5.89 -8.72 11.89
N SER A 222 -5.01 -8.76 12.89
CA SER A 222 -3.63 -8.29 12.72
C SER A 222 -2.95 -8.94 11.52
N VAL A 223 -2.13 -8.20 10.79
CA VAL A 223 -1.51 -8.62 9.53
C VAL A 223 -0.03 -8.89 9.74
N GLY A 224 0.40 -10.12 9.52
CA GLY A 224 1.82 -10.49 9.41
C GLY A 224 2.30 -10.27 7.98
N ARG A 225 3.50 -9.71 7.83
CA ARG A 225 4.14 -9.42 6.54
C ARG A 225 5.59 -9.88 6.52
N LEU A 226 5.99 -10.48 5.41
CA LEU A 226 7.38 -10.82 5.09
C LEU A 226 7.75 -10.20 3.74
N PHE A 227 8.97 -9.69 3.63
CA PHE A 227 9.50 -9.11 2.41
C PHE A 227 10.92 -9.59 2.19
N VAL A 228 11.26 -9.94 0.96
CA VAL A 228 12.62 -10.22 0.51
C VAL A 228 12.85 -9.51 -0.81
N GLY A 229 13.95 -8.80 -0.93
CA GLY A 229 14.28 -8.04 -2.14
C GLY A 229 15.76 -8.01 -2.45
N ALA A 230 16.06 -7.83 -3.72
CA ALA A 230 17.39 -7.61 -4.25
C ALA A 230 17.39 -6.42 -5.20
N ALA A 231 18.43 -5.58 -5.12
CA ALA A 231 18.65 -4.49 -6.06
C ALA A 231 20.06 -4.58 -6.65
N TYR A 232 20.17 -4.35 -7.96
CA TYR A 232 21.42 -4.36 -8.69
C TYR A 232 21.74 -2.96 -9.21
N ARG A 233 22.98 -2.53 -9.05
CA ARG A 233 23.48 -1.24 -9.52
C ARG A 233 23.91 -1.38 -10.99
N LEU A 234 23.09 -0.83 -11.88
CA LEU A 234 23.38 -0.76 -13.33
C LEU A 234 24.46 0.28 -13.63
N SER A 235 24.37 1.44 -12.96
CA SER A 235 25.33 2.53 -13.10
C SER A 235 25.55 3.26 -11.77
N SER A 236 26.36 4.31 -11.76
CA SER A 236 26.51 5.17 -10.58
C SER A 236 25.22 5.90 -10.20
N ALA A 237 24.26 6.04 -11.12
CA ALA A 237 23.02 6.76 -10.91
C ALA A 237 21.77 5.87 -10.94
N THR A 238 21.86 4.63 -11.46
CA THR A 238 20.69 3.79 -11.75
C THR A 238 20.80 2.45 -11.04
N ARG A 239 19.70 2.01 -10.42
CA ARG A 239 19.52 0.68 -9.83
C ARG A 239 18.23 0.08 -10.34
N MET A 240 18.23 -1.22 -10.55
CA MET A 240 17.02 -2.02 -10.75
C MET A 240 16.86 -2.99 -9.58
N GLY A 241 15.64 -3.38 -9.28
CA GLY A 241 15.38 -4.31 -8.18
C GLY A 241 14.16 -5.16 -8.41
N ALA A 242 14.13 -6.27 -7.71
CA ALA A 242 12.97 -7.15 -7.62
C ALA A 242 12.75 -7.52 -6.16
N SER A 243 11.51 -7.72 -5.78
CA SER A 243 11.15 -8.17 -4.44
C SER A 243 9.89 -9.03 -4.47
N VAL A 244 9.78 -9.86 -3.44
CA VAL A 244 8.59 -10.64 -3.14
C VAL A 244 8.09 -10.22 -1.77
N THR A 245 6.81 -9.96 -1.65
CA THR A 245 6.11 -9.69 -0.41
C THR A 245 5.08 -10.78 -0.18
N TYR A 246 5.10 -11.39 1.00
CA TYR A 246 4.04 -12.24 1.52
C TYR A 246 3.32 -11.49 2.62
N GLU A 247 2.00 -11.48 2.59
CA GLU A 247 1.19 -10.78 3.58
C GLU A 247 -0.09 -11.53 3.91
N GLN A 248 -0.39 -11.63 5.21
CA GLN A 248 -1.64 -12.21 5.67
C GLN A 248 -2.82 -11.30 5.33
N SER A 249 -3.98 -11.89 5.06
CA SER A 249 -5.19 -11.09 4.90
C SER A 249 -5.69 -10.53 6.23
N PRO A 250 -6.12 -9.26 6.29
CA PRO A 250 -6.85 -8.73 7.44
C PRO A 250 -8.20 -9.43 7.62
N PHE A 251 -8.75 -10.03 6.56
CA PHE A 251 -10.04 -10.74 6.55
C PHE A 251 -9.92 -12.24 6.79
N ARG A 252 -8.77 -12.76 7.26
CA ARG A 252 -8.54 -14.20 7.42
C ARG A 252 -9.53 -14.93 8.34
N LYS A 253 -10.23 -14.18 9.20
CA LYS A 253 -11.26 -14.71 10.10
C LYS A 253 -12.69 -14.54 9.56
N ALA A 254 -12.86 -13.90 8.42
CA ALA A 254 -14.17 -13.55 7.88
C ALA A 254 -14.78 -14.62 6.95
N GLY A 255 -14.04 -15.66 6.59
CA GLY A 255 -14.55 -16.74 5.72
C GLY A 255 -14.81 -16.32 4.27
N LEU A 256 -14.15 -15.27 3.79
CA LEU A 256 -14.36 -14.68 2.45
C LEU A 256 -13.57 -15.40 1.35
N GLY A 257 -13.50 -16.71 1.37
CA GLY A 257 -12.84 -17.48 0.31
C GLY A 257 -11.41 -16.98 0.01
N ALA A 258 -11.15 -16.56 -1.21
CA ALA A 258 -9.84 -16.08 -1.65
C ALA A 258 -9.38 -14.80 -0.92
N VAL A 259 -10.29 -13.86 -0.64
CA VAL A 259 -9.99 -12.60 0.09
C VAL A 259 -9.47 -12.87 1.51
N SER A 260 -9.87 -13.97 2.14
CA SER A 260 -9.39 -14.36 3.47
C SER A 260 -8.01 -15.02 3.46
N ARG A 261 -7.45 -15.34 2.30
CA ARG A 261 -6.14 -15.99 2.19
C ARG A 261 -5.01 -14.99 2.26
N ALA A 262 -3.83 -15.47 2.64
CA ALA A 262 -2.61 -14.70 2.50
C ALA A 262 -2.29 -14.49 1.01
N GLY A 263 -1.72 -13.35 0.67
CA GLY A 263 -1.31 -13.04 -0.69
C GLY A 263 0.20 -12.96 -0.83
N MET A 264 0.68 -13.13 -2.06
CA MET A 264 2.07 -12.93 -2.45
C MET A 264 2.13 -11.99 -3.65
N GLU A 265 3.02 -11.02 -3.59
CA GLU A 265 3.20 -10.01 -4.63
C GLU A 265 4.65 -10.00 -5.10
N ILE A 266 4.85 -9.83 -6.40
CA ILE A 266 6.16 -9.56 -7.00
C ILE A 266 6.19 -8.10 -7.40
N THR A 267 7.24 -7.39 -6.99
CA THR A 267 7.48 -6.00 -7.40
C THR A 267 8.78 -5.89 -8.16
N LEU A 268 8.73 -5.28 -9.33
CA LEU A 268 9.89 -4.85 -10.11
C LEU A 268 10.04 -3.34 -10.00
N GLY A 269 11.27 -2.86 -9.88
CA GLY A 269 11.51 -1.44 -9.69
C GLY A 269 12.78 -0.92 -10.36
N LEU A 270 12.72 0.34 -10.76
CA LEU A 270 13.85 1.11 -11.27
C LEU A 270 13.99 2.38 -10.43
N GLU A 271 15.18 2.61 -9.89
CA GLU A 271 15.52 3.86 -9.19
C GLU A 271 16.62 4.58 -9.96
N ARG A 272 16.46 5.89 -10.20
CA ARG A 272 17.45 6.75 -10.82
C ARG A 272 17.69 8.00 -9.99
N ARG A 273 18.95 8.26 -9.70
CA ARG A 273 19.40 9.53 -9.13
C ARG A 273 19.43 10.59 -10.25
N LEU A 274 18.54 11.57 -10.16
CA LEU A 274 18.41 12.67 -11.11
C LEU A 274 19.44 13.79 -10.84
N SER A 275 19.73 14.01 -9.56
CA SER A 275 20.73 14.97 -9.10
C SER A 275 21.38 14.50 -7.80
N ARG A 276 22.27 15.32 -7.21
CA ARG A 276 22.83 15.04 -5.87
C ARG A 276 21.77 15.01 -4.77
N ARG A 277 20.59 15.59 -5.00
CA ARG A 277 19.53 15.74 -4.01
C ARG A 277 18.23 15.07 -4.38
N LEU A 278 18.03 14.75 -5.65
CA LEU A 278 16.78 14.23 -6.16
C LEU A 278 16.99 12.83 -6.74
N ALA A 279 16.13 11.91 -6.36
CA ALA A 279 16.02 10.58 -6.96
C ALA A 279 14.57 10.30 -7.34
N ALA A 280 14.37 9.58 -8.44
CA ALA A 280 13.08 9.06 -8.84
C ALA A 280 13.11 7.53 -8.80
N ARG A 281 11.98 6.93 -8.41
CA ARG A 281 11.77 5.48 -8.42
C ARG A 281 10.42 5.19 -9.07
N ALA A 282 10.39 4.19 -9.94
CA ALA A 282 9.16 3.64 -10.50
C ALA A 282 9.09 2.15 -10.18
N THR A 283 7.90 1.64 -9.86
CA THR A 283 7.68 0.21 -9.62
C THR A 283 6.41 -0.28 -10.29
N VAL A 284 6.43 -1.57 -10.65
CA VAL A 284 5.26 -2.34 -11.05
C VAL A 284 5.15 -3.50 -10.08
N THR A 285 3.96 -3.73 -9.57
CA THR A 285 3.64 -4.84 -8.65
C THR A 285 2.56 -5.69 -9.29
N GLU A 286 2.75 -7.00 -9.26
CA GLU A 286 1.82 -7.99 -9.75
C GLU A 286 1.51 -8.98 -8.65
N HIS A 287 0.26 -9.35 -8.53
CA HIS A 287 -0.21 -10.33 -7.57
C HIS A 287 -0.06 -11.76 -8.12
N MET A 288 0.45 -12.67 -7.30
CA MET A 288 0.52 -14.08 -7.65
C MET A 288 -0.80 -14.76 -7.29
N SER A 289 -1.72 -14.86 -8.24
CA SER A 289 -3.10 -15.34 -8.08
C SER A 289 -3.28 -16.70 -7.41
N ALA A 290 -2.26 -17.55 -7.40
CA ALA A 290 -2.32 -18.86 -6.78
C ALA A 290 -2.51 -18.84 -5.25
N LEU A 291 -2.27 -17.73 -4.58
CA LEU A 291 -2.23 -17.62 -3.10
C LEU A 291 -3.33 -16.75 -2.48
N GLY A 292 -4.15 -16.06 -3.27
CA GLY A 292 -5.25 -15.23 -2.73
C GLY A 292 -5.64 -14.10 -3.68
N ASP A 293 -6.74 -13.40 -3.38
CA ASP A 293 -7.23 -12.25 -4.14
C ASP A 293 -6.71 -10.95 -3.52
N ARG A 294 -6.01 -10.15 -4.33
CA ARG A 294 -5.53 -8.81 -4.00
C ARG A 294 -5.61 -7.91 -5.23
N ALA A 295 -5.00 -6.73 -5.16
CA ALA A 295 -4.87 -5.87 -6.33
C ALA A 295 -4.20 -6.62 -7.49
N ASP A 296 -4.84 -6.66 -8.65
CA ASP A 296 -4.35 -7.39 -9.83
C ASP A 296 -3.00 -6.84 -10.29
N ILE A 297 -2.90 -5.51 -10.38
CA ILE A 297 -1.68 -4.81 -10.77
C ILE A 297 -1.59 -3.49 -10.02
N GLY A 298 -0.37 -3.13 -9.64
CA GLY A 298 -0.06 -1.86 -9.02
C GLY A 298 1.10 -1.16 -9.71
N PHE A 299 1.03 0.16 -9.76
CA PHE A 299 2.10 1.02 -10.25
C PHE A 299 2.44 2.05 -9.18
N SER A 300 3.72 2.38 -9.02
CA SER A 300 4.08 3.55 -8.21
C SER A 300 5.20 4.36 -8.82
N VAL A 301 5.15 5.67 -8.55
CA VAL A 301 6.23 6.61 -8.84
C VAL A 301 6.54 7.38 -7.57
N GLN A 302 7.80 7.53 -7.24
CA GLN A 302 8.28 8.25 -6.07
C GLN A 302 9.35 9.25 -6.46
N LEU A 303 9.26 10.45 -5.92
CA LEU A 303 10.28 11.48 -5.99
C LEU A 303 10.82 11.75 -4.59
N ARG A 304 12.10 11.51 -4.38
CA ARG A 304 12.77 11.65 -3.08
C ARG A 304 13.76 12.81 -3.14
N TYR A 305 13.56 13.79 -2.26
CA TYR A 305 14.38 14.98 -2.15
C TYR A 305 15.10 15.04 -0.80
N ARG A 306 16.42 15.28 -0.84
CA ARG A 306 17.26 15.52 0.34
C ARG A 306 17.80 16.94 0.30
N PRO A 307 17.31 17.85 1.13
CA PRO A 307 17.84 19.20 1.22
C PRO A 307 19.31 19.21 1.68
N ARG A 308 20.01 20.29 1.40
CA ARG A 308 21.37 20.47 1.90
C ARG A 308 21.30 20.64 3.43
N ARG A 309 22.15 19.93 4.16
CA ARG A 309 22.32 20.17 5.59
C ARG A 309 22.67 21.66 5.74
N GLN A 310 21.81 22.45 6.37
CA GLN A 310 22.23 23.75 6.84
C GLN A 310 23.29 23.45 7.92
N ARG A 311 24.55 23.79 7.65
CA ARG A 311 25.52 23.93 8.73
C ARG A 311 24.94 25.01 9.63
N THR A 312 24.38 24.63 10.75
CA THR A 312 24.17 25.55 11.86
C THR A 312 25.60 26.00 12.20
N THR A 313 25.96 27.18 11.75
CA THR A 313 27.09 27.89 12.31
C THR A 313 26.73 27.97 13.78
N SER A 314 27.41 27.18 14.61
CA SER A 314 27.35 27.34 16.04
C SER A 314 27.63 28.83 16.25
N ALA A 315 26.61 29.53 16.76
CA ALA A 315 26.77 30.87 17.19
C ALA A 315 28.11 30.89 17.95
N GLN A 316 29.05 31.70 17.47
CA GLN A 316 30.13 32.12 18.29
C GLN A 316 29.48 32.61 19.58
N THR A 317 29.61 31.84 20.63
CA THR A 317 29.39 32.33 21.97
C THR A 317 30.39 33.46 22.07
N VAL A 318 29.94 34.67 21.86
CA VAL A 318 30.67 35.89 22.20
C VAL A 318 30.85 35.79 23.70
N ASP A 319 32.07 35.48 24.09
CA ASP A 319 32.50 35.47 25.47
C ASP A 319 32.50 36.93 25.98
N LEU A 320 31.33 37.36 26.43
CA LEU A 320 31.07 38.71 26.96
C LEU A 320 31.60 38.90 28.40
N PHE A 321 32.41 38.00 28.91
CA PHE A 321 33.00 38.05 30.24
C PHE A 321 34.53 37.83 30.23
N ARG A 322 35.27 38.53 29.39
CA ARG A 322 36.65 38.91 29.72
C ARG A 322 36.66 40.36 30.13
N GLY A 323 36.29 40.58 31.40
CA GLY A 323 36.64 41.81 32.09
C GLY A 323 38.12 41.86 32.34
N GLU A 324 38.63 43.05 32.24
CA GLU A 324 39.98 43.52 32.53
C GLU A 324 40.47 43.10 33.93
N GLU A 325 41.71 42.59 34.01
CA GLU A 325 42.72 42.96 34.99
C GLU A 325 44.09 42.91 34.31
#